data_f4b04a62fe84c81bcc444c47ecdd21a2
#
_entry.id   f4b04a62fe84c81bcc444c47ecdd21a2
#
_cell.length_a   1.000
_cell.length_b   1.000
_cell.length_c   1.000
_cell.angle_alpha   90.00
_cell.angle_beta   90.00
_cell.angle_gamma   90.00
#
_symmetry.space_group_name_H-M   'P 1'
#
loop_
_entity.id
_entity.type
_entity.pdbx_description
1 polymer ?
#
loop_
_entity_poly.entity_id
_entity_poly.type
_entity_poly.pdbx_seq_one_letter_code
_entity_poly.pdbx_strand_id
1 'polypeptide(L)'
;RAAIGVKVEYKILKWLKSNIGYSFMYTHKPEEVKMKWDEVVTDIDENEFVNYNIDHDYWVIRNRFYATVSGEYKIGRFEFGLRERLQYTRTSSTTIDETKYRYDIGDDILSSEDDGWTTKTEPEFKEAKHNLTLRSRVNVKYDIPNCKVNPFASVELYTRLDEWKGYDKLRYRLGA
;
A
#
# COMPACT_ATOMS: atom_id res chain seq x y z
N ARG A 1 -9.83 -9.11 3.20
CA ARG A 1 -9.19 -9.20 1.87
C ARG A 1 -9.36 -10.59 1.30
N ALA A 2 -9.89 -10.71 0.08
CA ALA A 2 -9.91 -11.93 -0.72
C ALA A 2 -9.00 -11.74 -1.93
N ALA A 3 -8.32 -12.81 -2.37
CA ALA A 3 -7.48 -12.76 -3.55
C ALA A 3 -7.49 -14.12 -4.26
N ILE A 4 -7.57 -14.08 -5.58
CA ILE A 4 -7.40 -15.24 -6.44
C ILE A 4 -6.37 -14.90 -7.51
N GLY A 5 -5.54 -15.85 -7.90
CA GLY A 5 -4.51 -15.57 -8.90
C GLY A 5 -4.06 -16.82 -9.64
N VAL A 6 -3.51 -16.58 -10.80
CA VAL A 6 -2.88 -17.59 -11.64
C VAL A 6 -1.43 -17.20 -11.89
N LYS A 7 -0.58 -18.21 -11.97
CA LYS A 7 0.85 -18.03 -12.26
C LYS A 7 1.31 -19.13 -13.19
N VAL A 8 2.05 -18.74 -14.21
CA VAL A 8 2.77 -19.65 -15.08
C VAL A 8 4.25 -19.47 -14.82
N GLU A 9 4.95 -20.57 -14.56
CA GLU A 9 6.39 -20.58 -14.29
C GLU A 9 7.11 -21.36 -15.37
N TYR A 10 8.21 -20.80 -15.88
CA TYR A 10 9.06 -21.42 -16.86
C TYR A 10 10.49 -21.48 -16.34
N LYS A 11 11.08 -22.66 -16.36
CA LYS A 11 12.48 -22.90 -16.00
C LYS A 11 13.37 -22.72 -17.21
N ILE A 12 14.08 -21.59 -17.27
CA ILE A 12 14.98 -21.26 -18.39
C ILE A 12 16.26 -22.08 -18.31
N LEU A 13 16.87 -22.11 -17.11
CA LEU A 13 18.06 -22.88 -16.80
C LEU A 13 17.90 -23.57 -15.44
N LYS A 14 18.82 -24.45 -15.06
CA LYS A 14 18.77 -25.11 -13.74
C LYS A 14 18.75 -24.13 -12.58
N TRP A 15 19.38 -22.97 -12.75
CA TRP A 15 19.52 -21.91 -11.76
C TRP A 15 18.68 -20.65 -12.06
N LEU A 16 18.00 -20.57 -13.21
CA LEU A 16 17.24 -19.40 -13.66
C LEU A 16 15.81 -19.78 -14.00
N LYS A 17 14.86 -19.10 -13.39
CA LYS A 17 13.42 -19.27 -13.59
C LYS A 17 12.78 -17.94 -13.92
N SER A 18 11.75 -17.97 -14.76
CA SER A 18 10.86 -16.83 -14.98
C SER A 18 9.43 -17.21 -14.66
N ASN A 19 8.62 -16.24 -14.29
CA ASN A 19 7.19 -16.44 -14.19
C ASN A 19 6.43 -15.16 -14.54
N ILE A 20 5.25 -15.35 -15.06
CA ILE A 20 4.25 -14.32 -15.24
C ILE A 20 3.01 -14.70 -14.43
N GLY A 21 2.31 -13.72 -13.94
CA GLY A 21 1.11 -14.01 -13.17
C GLY A 21 0.16 -12.83 -13.11
N TYR A 22 -1.05 -13.18 -12.80
CA TYR A 22 -2.16 -12.26 -12.56
C TYR A 22 -2.79 -12.56 -11.21
N SER A 23 -3.23 -11.51 -10.52
CA SER A 23 -3.99 -11.64 -9.27
C SER A 23 -5.14 -10.64 -9.27
N PHE A 24 -6.33 -11.17 -9.08
CA PHE A 24 -7.53 -10.40 -8.75
C PHE A 24 -7.62 -10.31 -7.22
N MET A 25 -7.82 -9.12 -6.71
CA MET A 25 -7.92 -8.88 -5.27
C MET A 25 -9.13 -8.01 -4.96
N TYR A 26 -9.94 -8.46 -4.02
CA TYR A 26 -11.02 -7.71 -3.43
C TYR A 26 -10.56 -7.27 -2.02
N THR A 27 -10.39 -5.98 -1.83
CA THR A 27 -9.71 -5.45 -0.63
C THR A 27 -10.62 -4.46 0.08
N HIS A 28 -10.88 -4.72 1.34
CA HIS A 28 -11.54 -3.79 2.23
C HIS A 28 -10.58 -2.64 2.59
N LYS A 29 -11.07 -1.44 2.50
CA LYS A 29 -10.43 -0.23 2.99
C LYS A 29 -11.19 0.19 4.24
N PRO A 30 -10.51 0.24 5.39
CA PRO A 30 -11.15 0.72 6.62
C PRO A 30 -11.45 2.21 6.49
N GLU A 31 -12.32 2.69 7.35
CA GLU A 31 -12.59 4.10 7.56
C GLU A 31 -11.27 4.87 7.78
N GLU A 32 -11.17 6.05 7.17
CA GLU A 32 -9.99 6.92 7.25
C GLU A 32 -10.41 8.34 7.61
N VAL A 33 -9.89 8.84 8.72
CA VAL A 33 -10.09 10.22 9.16
C VAL A 33 -9.00 11.11 8.57
N LYS A 34 -9.39 12.16 7.87
CA LYS A 34 -8.50 13.12 7.22
C LYS A 34 -8.64 14.49 7.88
N MET A 35 -7.71 14.83 8.73
CA MET A 35 -7.63 16.18 9.34
C MET A 35 -7.27 17.21 8.29
N LYS A 36 -7.98 18.35 8.33
CA LYS A 36 -7.80 19.51 7.45
C LYS A 36 -7.02 20.60 8.17
N TRP A 37 -5.71 20.40 8.33
CA TRP A 37 -4.83 21.34 9.04
C TRP A 37 -4.69 22.70 8.37
N ASP A 38 -5.11 22.84 7.14
CA ASP A 38 -5.20 24.07 6.36
C ASP A 38 -6.54 24.81 6.54
N GLU A 39 -7.51 24.19 7.24
CA GLU A 39 -8.85 24.70 7.50
C GLU A 39 -9.12 24.76 9.03
N VAL A 40 -8.17 25.28 9.80
CA VAL A 40 -8.34 25.47 11.26
C VAL A 40 -9.22 26.68 11.49
N VAL A 41 -10.20 26.52 12.37
CA VAL A 41 -11.11 27.60 12.82
C VAL A 41 -10.77 27.93 14.25
N THR A 42 -10.59 29.24 14.56
CA THR A 42 -10.27 29.70 15.91
C THR A 42 -11.45 30.48 16.44
N ASP A 43 -11.97 30.13 17.61
CA ASP A 43 -13.05 30.85 18.27
C ASP A 43 -12.56 32.12 19.00
N ILE A 44 -13.50 32.84 19.64
CA ILE A 44 -13.21 34.08 20.38
C ILE A 44 -12.32 33.85 21.59
N ASP A 45 -12.35 32.64 22.17
CA ASP A 45 -11.55 32.23 23.34
C ASP A 45 -10.19 31.66 22.92
N GLU A 46 -9.80 31.85 21.65
CA GLU A 46 -8.55 31.33 21.06
C GLU A 46 -8.45 29.79 21.04
N ASN A 47 -9.57 29.06 21.12
CA ASN A 47 -9.58 27.62 20.91
C ASN A 47 -9.50 27.29 19.42
N GLU A 48 -8.66 26.33 19.07
CA GLU A 48 -8.50 25.87 17.69
C GLU A 48 -9.31 24.60 17.42
N PHE A 49 -10.15 24.64 16.38
CA PHE A 49 -10.92 23.50 15.90
C PHE A 49 -10.44 23.09 14.52
N VAL A 50 -10.03 21.83 14.39
CA VAL A 50 -9.54 21.28 13.13
C VAL A 50 -10.68 20.60 12.40
N ASN A 51 -11.07 21.14 11.25
CA ASN A 51 -12.02 20.50 10.36
C ASN A 51 -11.48 19.14 9.88
N TYR A 52 -12.36 18.16 9.68
CA TYR A 52 -11.94 16.84 9.22
C TYR A 52 -13.00 16.17 8.34
N ASN A 53 -12.53 15.23 7.52
CA ASN A 53 -13.39 14.40 6.70
C ASN A 53 -13.22 12.94 7.13
N ILE A 54 -14.30 12.19 7.08
CA ILE A 54 -14.27 10.73 7.29
C ILE A 54 -14.63 10.06 5.97
N ASP A 55 -13.68 9.37 5.36
CA ASP A 55 -13.95 8.41 4.30
C ASP A 55 -14.51 7.15 4.96
N HIS A 56 -15.77 6.81 4.73
CA HIS A 56 -16.35 5.56 5.26
C HIS A 56 -15.65 4.35 4.67
N ASP A 57 -15.78 3.22 5.33
CA ASP A 57 -15.19 1.98 4.87
C ASP A 57 -15.79 1.53 3.53
N TYR A 58 -14.94 0.97 2.67
CA TYR A 58 -15.35 0.53 1.35
C TYR A 58 -14.54 -0.62 0.81
N TRP A 59 -15.08 -1.28 -0.20
CA TRP A 59 -14.39 -2.34 -0.91
C TRP A 59 -13.90 -1.87 -2.26
N VAL A 60 -12.70 -2.31 -2.64
CA VAL A 60 -12.07 -1.92 -3.89
C VAL A 60 -11.47 -3.13 -4.60
N ILE A 61 -11.65 -3.16 -5.93
CA ILE A 61 -11.05 -4.16 -6.80
C ILE A 61 -9.65 -3.73 -7.19
N ARG A 62 -8.70 -4.67 -7.09
CA ARG A 62 -7.34 -4.49 -7.56
C ARG A 62 -6.95 -5.62 -8.49
N ASN A 63 -6.48 -5.25 -9.66
CA ASN A 63 -5.93 -6.16 -10.64
C ASN A 63 -4.41 -5.99 -10.65
N ARG A 64 -3.68 -7.10 -10.50
CA ARG A 64 -2.24 -7.10 -10.48
C ARG A 64 -1.68 -8.04 -11.53
N PHE A 65 -0.87 -7.52 -12.42
CA PHE A 65 -0.06 -8.27 -13.36
C PHE A 65 1.39 -8.19 -12.94
N TYR A 66 2.13 -9.28 -13.09
CA TYR A 66 3.55 -9.27 -12.77
C TYR A 66 4.34 -10.23 -13.65
N ALA A 67 5.57 -9.85 -13.94
CA ALA A 67 6.60 -10.70 -14.51
C ALA A 67 7.77 -10.77 -13.52
N THR A 68 8.35 -11.95 -13.36
CA THR A 68 9.44 -12.17 -12.42
C THR A 68 10.53 -13.00 -13.10
N VAL A 69 11.78 -12.60 -12.87
CA VAL A 69 12.97 -13.41 -13.16
C VAL A 69 13.66 -13.66 -11.84
N SER A 70 14.05 -14.90 -11.58
CA SER A 70 14.76 -15.27 -10.35
C SER A 70 15.88 -16.26 -10.67
N GLY A 71 17.06 -15.99 -10.11
CA GLY A 71 18.21 -16.85 -10.16
C GLY A 71 18.67 -17.28 -8.78
N GLU A 72 19.12 -18.51 -8.65
CA GLU A 72 19.67 -19.07 -7.42
C GLU A 72 21.00 -19.75 -7.72
N TYR A 73 22.02 -19.44 -6.92
CA TYR A 73 23.35 -19.99 -7.08
C TYR A 73 23.92 -20.44 -5.74
N LYS A 74 24.42 -21.68 -5.68
CA LYS A 74 24.96 -22.27 -4.46
C LYS A 74 26.51 -22.30 -4.52
N ILE A 75 27.14 -21.72 -3.49
CA ILE A 75 28.59 -21.75 -3.29
C ILE A 75 28.87 -22.37 -1.92
N GLY A 76 29.37 -23.59 -1.91
CA GLY A 76 29.58 -24.32 -0.67
C GLY A 76 28.28 -24.49 0.11
N ARG A 77 28.19 -23.89 1.30
CA ARG A 77 27.01 -23.92 2.18
C ARG A 77 26.11 -22.72 2.03
N PHE A 78 26.50 -21.73 1.23
CA PHE A 78 25.70 -20.55 0.99
C PHE A 78 24.89 -20.69 -0.30
N GLU A 79 23.63 -20.30 -0.25
CA GLU A 79 22.75 -20.19 -1.39
C GLU A 79 22.36 -18.71 -1.56
N PHE A 80 22.75 -18.14 -2.68
CA PHE A 80 22.46 -16.76 -3.05
C PHE A 80 21.30 -16.76 -4.03
N GLY A 81 20.31 -15.89 -3.78
CA GLY A 81 19.18 -15.70 -4.68
C GLY A 81 19.02 -14.26 -5.07
N LEU A 82 18.77 -14.01 -6.36
CA LEU A 82 18.37 -12.73 -6.91
C LEU A 82 17.00 -12.87 -7.54
N ARG A 83 16.11 -11.90 -7.29
CA ARG A 83 14.80 -11.87 -7.90
C ARG A 83 14.43 -10.45 -8.30
N GLU A 84 14.14 -10.29 -9.58
CA GLU A 84 13.58 -9.08 -10.15
C GLU A 84 12.11 -9.32 -10.51
N ARG A 85 11.24 -8.40 -10.08
CA ARG A 85 9.80 -8.46 -10.39
C ARG A 85 9.29 -7.11 -10.84
N LEU A 86 8.84 -7.05 -12.07
CA LEU A 86 8.03 -5.94 -12.56
C LEU A 86 6.56 -6.23 -12.25
N GLN A 87 5.89 -5.28 -11.60
CA GLN A 87 4.52 -5.43 -11.13
C GLN A 87 3.69 -4.21 -11.51
N TYR A 88 2.63 -4.41 -12.27
CA TYR A 88 1.61 -3.42 -12.55
C TYR A 88 0.38 -3.71 -11.70
N THR A 89 -0.12 -2.71 -10.99
CA THR A 89 -1.33 -2.82 -10.18
C THR A 89 -2.30 -1.72 -10.56
N ARG A 90 -3.50 -2.09 -10.99
CA ARG A 90 -4.63 -1.19 -11.22
C ARG A 90 -5.63 -1.34 -10.07
N THR A 91 -5.94 -0.25 -9.40
CA THR A 91 -7.04 -0.13 -8.45
C THR A 91 -8.21 0.51 -9.18
N SER A 92 -9.37 -0.11 -9.16
CA SER A 92 -10.57 0.43 -9.82
C SER A 92 -11.05 1.71 -9.13
N SER A 93 -11.69 2.58 -9.91
CA SER A 93 -12.46 3.69 -9.35
C SER A 93 -13.63 3.16 -8.52
N THR A 94 -14.06 3.92 -7.56
CA THR A 94 -15.24 3.63 -6.73
C THR A 94 -15.82 4.94 -6.20
N THR A 95 -17.10 4.95 -5.91
CA THR A 95 -17.75 6.03 -5.17
C THR A 95 -17.88 5.58 -3.72
N ILE A 96 -17.53 6.44 -2.79
CA ILE A 96 -17.63 6.22 -1.35
C ILE A 96 -18.45 7.34 -0.71
N ASP A 97 -18.97 7.10 0.46
CA ASP A 97 -19.56 8.15 1.26
C ASP A 97 -18.46 8.83 2.08
N GLU A 98 -18.34 10.14 1.95
CA GLU A 98 -17.46 10.99 2.73
C GLU A 98 -18.31 11.89 3.64
N THR A 99 -18.08 11.82 4.95
CA THR A 99 -18.72 12.75 5.90
C THR A 99 -17.74 13.87 6.24
N LYS A 100 -18.14 15.10 5.96
CA LYS A 100 -17.39 16.31 6.25
C LYS A 100 -17.87 16.88 7.58
N TYR A 101 -16.95 17.11 8.49
CA TYR A 101 -17.16 17.76 9.77
C TYR A 101 -16.54 19.13 9.71
N ARG A 102 -17.37 20.17 9.91
CA ARG A 102 -16.95 21.56 9.91
C ARG A 102 -17.40 22.21 11.22
N TYR A 103 -16.46 22.88 11.87
CA TYR A 103 -16.80 23.74 12.99
C TYR A 103 -17.22 25.09 12.44
N ASP A 104 -18.40 25.54 12.82
CA ASP A 104 -18.98 26.83 12.40
C ASP A 104 -19.05 27.74 13.62
N ILE A 105 -18.51 28.93 13.48
CA ILE A 105 -18.65 30.01 14.44
C ILE A 105 -19.80 30.85 13.91
N GLY A 106 -20.95 30.83 14.57
CA GLY A 106 -22.12 31.60 14.17
C GLY A 106 -21.80 33.07 13.98
N ASP A 107 -22.45 33.70 12.99
CA ASP A 107 -22.25 35.13 12.67
C ASP A 107 -22.69 36.08 13.79
N ASP A 108 -23.42 35.61 14.81
CA ASP A 108 -23.99 36.41 15.87
C ASP A 108 -23.25 36.12 17.20
N ILE A 109 -22.31 37.00 17.53
CA ILE A 109 -21.46 37.00 18.74
C ILE A 109 -22.26 36.92 20.06
N LEU A 110 -23.59 36.97 20.00
CA LEU A 110 -24.47 37.01 21.17
C LEU A 110 -25.44 35.84 21.30
N SER A 111 -25.46 34.90 20.37
CA SER A 111 -26.32 33.71 20.44
C SER A 111 -25.47 32.44 20.51
N SER A 112 -25.24 31.96 21.71
CA SER A 112 -24.50 30.69 22.00
C SER A 112 -25.24 29.42 21.55
N GLU A 113 -26.24 29.50 20.69
CA GLU A 113 -27.06 28.38 20.26
C GLU A 113 -26.63 27.78 18.90
N ASP A 114 -25.81 28.49 18.09
CA ASP A 114 -25.46 28.08 16.72
C ASP A 114 -24.00 27.68 16.53
N ASP A 115 -23.16 27.85 17.54
CA ASP A 115 -21.75 27.39 17.46
C ASP A 115 -21.65 25.87 17.58
N GLY A 116 -21.03 25.25 16.63
CA GLY A 116 -20.85 23.81 16.73
C GLY A 116 -20.44 23.12 15.45
N TRP A 117 -20.39 21.81 15.57
CA TRP A 117 -20.04 20.95 14.45
C TRP A 117 -21.21 20.76 13.50
N THR A 118 -21.04 21.16 12.27
CA THR A 118 -21.92 20.79 11.15
C THR A 118 -21.40 19.57 10.45
N THR A 119 -22.31 18.66 10.08
CA THR A 119 -21.96 17.42 9.39
C THR A 119 -22.70 17.32 8.06
N LYS A 120 -21.97 16.95 7.00
CA LYS A 120 -22.56 16.71 5.69
C LYS A 120 -21.96 15.46 5.08
N THR A 121 -22.79 14.48 4.74
CA THR A 121 -22.35 13.28 4.02
C THR A 121 -22.64 13.44 2.54
N GLU A 122 -21.62 13.27 1.72
CA GLU A 122 -21.69 13.38 0.27
C GLU A 122 -20.96 12.21 -0.40
N PRO A 123 -21.41 11.77 -1.58
CA PRO A 123 -20.68 10.77 -2.36
C PRO A 123 -19.39 11.40 -2.91
N GLU A 124 -18.24 10.78 -2.63
CA GLU A 124 -16.94 11.14 -3.19
C GLU A 124 -16.49 10.11 -4.21
N PHE A 125 -16.15 10.55 -5.39
CA PHE A 125 -15.60 9.69 -6.44
C PHE A 125 -14.10 9.54 -6.27
N LYS A 126 -13.64 8.32 -6.01
CA LYS A 126 -12.22 7.97 -5.98
C LYS A 126 -11.79 7.45 -7.35
N GLU A 127 -10.89 8.15 -7.98
CA GLU A 127 -10.36 7.78 -9.29
C GLU A 127 -9.58 6.46 -9.26
N ALA A 128 -9.53 5.81 -10.42
CA ALA A 128 -8.69 4.63 -10.60
C ALA A 128 -7.21 4.99 -10.43
N LYS A 129 -6.46 4.16 -9.70
CA LYS A 129 -5.02 4.35 -9.49
C LYS A 129 -4.23 3.25 -10.18
N HIS A 130 -3.14 3.65 -10.82
CA HIS A 130 -2.20 2.77 -11.51
C HIS A 130 -0.84 2.86 -10.82
N ASN A 131 -0.22 1.74 -10.55
CA ASN A 131 1.12 1.69 -9.96
C ASN A 131 1.98 0.68 -10.72
N LEU A 132 3.10 1.15 -11.24
CA LEU A 132 4.14 0.30 -11.83
C LEU A 132 5.33 0.25 -10.87
N THR A 133 5.66 -0.93 -10.37
CA THR A 133 6.68 -1.12 -9.35
C THR A 133 7.69 -2.18 -9.78
N LEU A 134 8.98 -1.85 -9.72
CA LEU A 134 10.07 -2.81 -9.78
C LEU A 134 10.40 -3.25 -8.36
N ARG A 135 10.56 -4.57 -8.17
CA ARG A 135 10.91 -5.17 -6.87
C ARG A 135 12.15 -6.02 -7.04
N SER A 136 13.25 -5.53 -6.52
CA SER A 136 14.55 -6.20 -6.54
C SER A 136 14.80 -6.86 -5.19
N ARG A 137 15.02 -8.16 -5.15
CA ARG A 137 15.29 -8.88 -3.91
C ARG A 137 16.55 -9.71 -4.01
N VAL A 138 17.43 -9.53 -3.04
CA VAL A 138 18.57 -10.40 -2.79
C VAL A 138 18.28 -11.22 -1.53
N ASN A 139 18.61 -12.50 -1.55
CA ASN A 139 18.55 -13.37 -0.40
C ASN A 139 19.81 -14.21 -0.28
N VAL A 140 20.20 -14.49 0.95
CA VAL A 140 21.28 -15.40 1.31
C VAL A 140 20.73 -16.39 2.32
N LYS A 141 20.97 -17.68 2.08
CA LYS A 141 20.60 -18.77 2.97
C LYS A 141 21.84 -19.58 3.29
N TYR A 142 21.97 -20.00 4.53
CA TYR A 142 23.09 -20.85 4.97
C TYR A 142 22.60 -22.24 5.33
N ASP A 143 23.24 -23.26 4.73
CA ASP A 143 22.92 -24.67 4.94
C ASP A 143 23.79 -25.22 6.08
N ILE A 144 23.21 -25.39 7.28
CA ILE A 144 23.90 -25.89 8.45
C ILE A 144 23.97 -27.44 8.34
N PRO A 145 25.17 -28.06 8.38
CA PRO A 145 25.28 -29.49 8.31
C PRO A 145 24.55 -30.22 9.43
N ASN A 146 23.84 -31.28 9.07
CA ASN A 146 23.08 -32.11 10.00
C ASN A 146 21.98 -31.34 10.80
N CYS A 147 21.58 -30.17 10.33
CA CYS A 147 20.53 -29.38 10.92
C CYS A 147 19.38 -29.16 9.93
N LYS A 148 18.15 -29.30 10.40
CA LYS A 148 16.94 -29.02 9.57
C LYS A 148 16.64 -27.52 9.43
N VAL A 149 17.35 -26.69 10.20
CA VAL A 149 17.16 -25.25 10.24
C VAL A 149 18.20 -24.57 9.36
N ASN A 150 17.75 -23.74 8.43
CA ASN A 150 18.60 -23.03 7.49
C ASN A 150 18.37 -21.52 7.63
N PRO A 151 19.20 -20.78 8.38
CA PRO A 151 19.04 -19.35 8.54
C PRO A 151 19.15 -18.63 7.18
N PHE A 152 18.35 -17.60 7.02
CA PHE A 152 18.37 -16.76 5.83
C PHE A 152 18.25 -15.28 6.17
N ALA A 153 18.81 -14.46 5.29
CA ALA A 153 18.63 -13.02 5.27
C ALA A 153 18.18 -12.58 3.88
N SER A 154 17.28 -11.63 3.79
CA SER A 154 16.92 -11.04 2.52
C SER A 154 16.65 -9.55 2.62
N VAL A 155 16.98 -8.84 1.55
CA VAL A 155 16.70 -7.41 1.35
C VAL A 155 15.86 -7.28 0.09
N GLU A 156 14.77 -6.55 0.15
CA GLU A 156 13.87 -6.30 -0.98
C GLU A 156 13.64 -4.79 -1.12
N LEU A 157 14.03 -4.25 -2.27
CA LEU A 157 13.85 -2.87 -2.67
C LEU A 157 12.61 -2.75 -3.55
N TYR A 158 11.80 -1.73 -3.29
CA TYR A 158 10.63 -1.36 -4.09
C TYR A 158 10.90 -0.01 -4.74
N THR A 159 10.88 0.04 -6.07
CA THR A 159 11.08 1.25 -6.86
C THR A 159 9.79 1.52 -7.65
N ARG A 160 9.18 2.69 -7.44
CA ARG A 160 8.05 3.12 -8.25
C ARG A 160 8.57 3.71 -9.56
N LEU A 161 8.07 3.15 -10.69
CA LEU A 161 8.51 3.55 -12.03
C LEU A 161 7.57 4.59 -12.65
N ASP A 162 6.33 4.69 -12.17
CA ASP A 162 5.30 5.63 -12.63
C ASP A 162 5.53 7.07 -12.13
N GLU A 163 6.18 7.26 -10.99
CA GLU A 163 6.43 8.60 -10.42
C GLU A 163 7.89 9.02 -10.43
N TRP A 164 8.82 8.14 -10.82
CA TRP A 164 10.28 8.33 -10.84
C TRP A 164 10.87 8.99 -9.56
N LYS A 165 10.29 8.67 -8.41
CA LYS A 165 10.69 9.25 -7.10
C LYS A 165 11.80 8.48 -6.38
N GLY A 166 12.55 7.63 -7.09
CA GLY A 166 13.56 6.79 -6.47
C GLY A 166 12.97 5.55 -5.80
N TYR A 167 13.54 5.12 -4.68
CA TYR A 167 13.01 3.97 -3.94
C TYR A 167 11.82 4.41 -3.06
N ASP A 168 10.78 3.56 -3.06
CA ASP A 168 9.57 3.78 -2.28
C ASP A 168 9.64 3.06 -0.92
N LYS A 169 10.21 1.86 -0.89
CA LYS A 169 10.23 1.01 0.29
C LYS A 169 11.40 0.03 0.28
N LEU A 170 12.00 -0.14 1.44
CA LEU A 170 13.00 -1.17 1.71
C LEU A 170 12.43 -2.16 2.75
N ARG A 171 12.61 -3.45 2.50
CA ARG A 171 12.16 -4.51 3.41
C ARG A 171 13.29 -5.46 3.71
N TYR A 172 13.54 -5.67 4.99
CA TYR A 172 14.44 -6.71 5.49
C TYR A 172 13.65 -7.90 6.01
N ARG A 173 14.19 -9.10 5.82
CA ARG A 173 13.66 -10.32 6.42
C ARG A 173 14.81 -11.16 6.91
N LEU A 174 14.68 -11.65 8.14
CA LEU A 174 15.55 -12.63 8.75
C LEU A 174 14.68 -13.80 9.20
N GLY A 175 15.22 -15.01 9.13
CA GLY A 175 14.51 -16.20 9.56
C GLY A 175 15.40 -17.44 9.50
N ALA A 176 14.83 -18.54 9.97
CA ALA A 176 15.50 -19.84 9.98
C ALA A 176 14.47 -20.96 9.81
#